data_0452d539fc04bd50be81419c1d441c21
#
_entry.id   0452d539fc04bd50be81419c1d441c21
#
_cell.length_a   1.000
_cell.length_b   1.000
_cell.length_c   1.000
_cell.angle_alpha   90.00
_cell.angle_beta   90.00
_cell.angle_gamma   90.00
#
_symmetry.space_group_name_H-M   'P 1'
#
loop_
_entity.id
_entity.type
_entity.pdbx_description
1 polymer ?
#
loop_
_entity_poly.entity_id
_entity_poly.type
_entity_poly.pdbx_seq_one_letter_code
_entity_poly.pdbx_strand_id
1 'polypeptide(L)'
;EIAYTMNKDYEMDGRFKAITSDMLTYEDYGKHNLIINTVCEHMTSEQYNEWLDKLPSKKRIVLQSNDYFSHKEHVNCKQTLEEFQQDCKLNIDIAATMPTEKYNRFMIIGHKK
;
A
#
# COMPACT_ATOMS: atom_id res chain seq x y z
N GLU A 1 -8.80 15.64 1.93
CA GLU A 1 -9.98 16.51 1.79
C GLU A 1 -11.09 15.89 0.92
N ILE A 2 -10.72 15.34 -0.24
CA ILE A 2 -11.68 14.60 -1.09
C ILE A 2 -12.23 13.39 -0.35
N ALA A 3 -11.37 12.62 0.31
CA ALA A 3 -11.79 11.46 1.07
C ALA A 3 -12.75 11.84 2.21
N TYR A 4 -12.48 12.94 2.89
CA TYR A 4 -13.36 13.47 3.92
C TYR A 4 -14.73 13.84 3.34
N THR A 5 -14.74 14.58 2.24
CA THR A 5 -15.98 15.03 1.60
C THR A 5 -16.85 13.85 1.17
N MET A 6 -16.25 12.82 0.57
CA MET A 6 -16.98 11.64 0.09
C MET A 6 -17.51 10.76 1.24
N ASN A 7 -16.88 10.80 2.41
CA ASN A 7 -17.20 9.92 3.53
C ASN A 7 -17.73 10.67 4.74
N LYS A 8 -18.21 11.89 4.56
CA LYS A 8 -18.65 12.76 5.65
C LYS A 8 -19.67 12.10 6.59
N ASP A 9 -20.64 11.40 6.03
CA ASP A 9 -21.69 10.74 6.84
C ASP A 9 -21.10 9.60 7.68
N TYR A 10 -20.12 8.86 7.15
CA TYR A 10 -19.44 7.80 7.89
C TYR A 10 -18.53 8.36 8.98
N GLU A 11 -17.94 9.53 8.77
CA GLU A 11 -17.15 10.19 9.79
C GLU A 11 -18.01 10.65 10.96
N MET A 12 -19.21 11.18 10.68
CA MET A 12 -20.15 11.63 11.69
C MET A 12 -20.63 10.49 12.59
N ASP A 13 -20.73 9.28 12.08
CA ASP A 13 -21.15 8.10 12.88
C ASP A 13 -19.96 7.27 13.41
N GLY A 14 -18.74 7.76 13.23
CA GLY A 14 -17.54 7.12 13.77
C GLY A 14 -16.94 6.00 12.93
N ARG A 15 -17.46 5.73 11.73
CA ARG A 15 -16.97 4.66 10.86
C ARG A 15 -15.83 5.07 9.95
N PHE A 16 -15.59 6.37 9.81
CA PHE A 16 -14.54 6.90 8.96
C PHE A 16 -13.84 8.08 9.63
N LYS A 17 -12.53 8.18 9.45
CA LYS A 17 -11.75 9.33 9.91
C LYS A 17 -10.68 9.65 8.87
N ALA A 18 -10.68 10.87 8.36
CA ALA A 18 -9.63 11.37 7.47
C ALA A 18 -8.50 11.99 8.30
N ILE A 19 -7.27 11.55 8.05
CA ILE A 19 -6.09 12.08 8.70
C ILE A 19 -5.12 12.53 7.62
N THR A 20 -4.64 13.77 7.70
CA THR A 20 -3.56 14.25 6.85
C THR A 20 -2.24 14.05 7.59
N SER A 21 -1.42 13.14 7.08
CA SER A 21 -0.15 12.77 7.70
C SER A 21 0.80 12.19 6.67
N ASP A 22 2.09 12.35 6.89
CA ASP A 22 3.11 11.64 6.14
C ASP A 22 3.13 10.19 6.62
N MET A 23 3.01 9.24 5.70
CA MET A 23 2.98 7.82 6.05
C MET A 23 4.28 7.33 6.68
N LEU A 24 5.40 8.01 6.44
CA LEU A 24 6.69 7.67 7.04
C LEU A 24 6.80 8.12 8.49
N THR A 25 6.04 9.13 8.88
CA THR A 25 6.05 9.66 10.25
C THR A 25 4.82 9.30 11.08
N TYR A 26 3.82 8.67 10.45
CA TYR A 26 2.64 8.20 11.16
C TYR A 26 3.01 7.11 12.17
N GLU A 27 2.58 7.25 13.40
CA GLU A 27 3.02 6.36 14.50
C GLU A 27 1.97 5.35 14.97
N ASP A 28 0.74 5.48 14.53
CA ASP A 28 -0.38 4.71 15.06
C ASP A 28 -0.74 3.46 14.25
N TYR A 29 0.17 2.93 13.43
CA TYR A 29 -0.07 1.71 12.64
C TYR A 29 -0.51 0.53 13.52
N GLY A 30 0.01 0.43 14.73
CA GLY A 30 -0.34 -0.64 15.67
C GLY A 30 -1.81 -0.64 16.11
N LYS A 31 -2.52 0.47 15.94
CA LYS A 31 -3.94 0.60 16.29
C LYS A 31 -4.87 0.02 15.23
N HIS A 32 -4.35 -0.33 14.05
CA HIS A 32 -5.13 -0.82 12.93
C HIS A 32 -4.96 -2.34 12.77
N ASN A 33 -6.02 -3.01 12.36
CA ASN A 33 -5.99 -4.45 12.10
C ASN A 33 -5.64 -4.77 10.65
N LEU A 34 -5.85 -3.81 9.76
CA LEU A 34 -5.59 -3.93 8.34
C LEU A 34 -4.93 -2.65 7.85
N ILE A 35 -3.85 -2.79 7.10
CA ILE A 35 -3.12 -1.67 6.52
C ILE A 35 -3.07 -1.88 5.01
N ILE A 36 -3.51 -0.89 4.25
CA ILE A 36 -3.57 -0.97 2.78
C ILE A 36 -2.73 0.16 2.17
N ASN A 37 -1.80 -0.20 1.30
CA ASN A 37 -1.03 0.75 0.51
C ASN A 37 -1.28 0.48 -0.97
N THR A 38 -1.96 1.39 -1.64
CA THR A 38 -2.31 1.28 -3.06
C THR A 38 -1.41 2.08 -3.97
N VAL A 39 -0.34 2.68 -3.45
CA VAL A 39 0.54 3.60 -4.17
C VAL A 39 2.02 3.24 -4.05
N CYS A 40 2.34 1.96 -3.91
CA CYS A 40 3.73 1.53 -3.75
C CYS A 40 4.63 2.02 -4.88
N GLU A 41 4.11 2.13 -6.11
CA GLU A 41 4.86 2.60 -7.28
C GLU A 41 5.24 4.08 -7.21
N HIS A 42 4.56 4.87 -6.38
CA HIS A 42 4.88 6.30 -6.17
C HIS A 42 5.93 6.53 -5.09
N MET A 43 6.25 5.53 -4.30
CA MET A 43 7.27 5.61 -3.26
C MET A 43 8.63 5.21 -3.84
N THR A 44 9.69 5.95 -3.50
CA THR A 44 11.04 5.47 -3.84
C THR A 44 11.29 4.14 -3.12
N SER A 45 12.28 3.37 -3.59
CA SER A 45 12.64 2.11 -2.93
C SER A 45 13.03 2.34 -1.48
N GLU A 46 13.73 3.44 -1.18
CA GLU A 46 14.12 3.79 0.19
C GLU A 46 12.91 4.09 1.06
N GLN A 47 11.97 4.91 0.57
CA GLN A 47 10.74 5.24 1.28
C GLN A 47 9.88 3.99 1.52
N TYR A 48 9.77 3.15 0.51
CA TYR A 48 8.99 1.91 0.59
C TYR A 48 9.57 0.97 1.66
N ASN A 49 10.87 0.78 1.66
CA ASN A 49 11.54 -0.07 2.65
C ASN A 49 11.43 0.51 4.06
N GLU A 50 11.61 1.81 4.22
CA GLU A 50 11.45 2.48 5.50
C GLU A 50 10.03 2.32 6.05
N TRP A 51 9.02 2.49 5.18
CA TRP A 51 7.63 2.31 5.56
C TRP A 51 7.34 0.86 5.97
N LEU A 52 7.80 -0.13 5.19
CA LEU A 52 7.63 -1.54 5.54
C LEU A 52 8.25 -1.88 6.90
N ASP A 53 9.43 -1.34 7.17
CA ASP A 53 10.12 -1.59 8.44
C ASP A 53 9.36 -1.01 9.64
N LYS A 54 8.56 0.03 9.41
CA LYS A 54 7.72 0.66 10.43
C LYS A 54 6.48 -0.13 10.80
N LEU A 55 6.01 -0.98 9.91
CA LEU A 55 4.74 -1.68 10.11
C LEU A 55 4.83 -2.66 11.27
N PRO A 56 3.78 -2.78 12.08
CA PRO A 56 3.76 -3.72 13.20
C PRO A 56 3.68 -5.16 12.73
N SER A 57 4.24 -6.08 13.52
CA SER A 57 4.18 -7.50 13.24
C SER A 57 2.75 -8.02 13.33
N LYS A 58 2.46 -9.07 12.56
CA LYS A 58 1.20 -9.84 12.61
C LYS A 58 -0.05 -9.11 12.15
N LYS A 59 0.06 -7.87 11.69
CA LYS A 59 -1.07 -7.16 11.08
C LYS A 59 -1.23 -7.59 9.63
N ARG A 60 -2.46 -7.62 9.15
CA ARG A 60 -2.73 -7.88 7.74
C ARG A 60 -2.37 -6.66 6.92
N ILE A 61 -1.65 -6.88 5.84
CA ILE A 61 -1.14 -5.81 4.99
C ILE A 61 -1.50 -6.13 3.55
N VAL A 62 -2.05 -5.13 2.85
CA VAL A 62 -2.36 -5.22 1.42
C VAL A 62 -1.49 -4.20 0.71
N LEU A 63 -0.73 -4.67 -0.27
CA LEU A 63 0.14 -3.84 -1.10
C LEU A 63 -0.32 -3.92 -2.55
N GLN A 64 -0.35 -2.79 -3.22
CA GLN A 64 -0.63 -2.74 -4.65
C GLN A 64 0.48 -1.96 -5.37
N SER A 65 0.89 -2.46 -6.52
CA SER A 65 1.83 -1.83 -7.41
C SER A 65 1.45 -2.16 -8.85
N ASN A 66 2.30 -1.82 -9.81
CA ASN A 66 2.05 -2.06 -11.23
C ASN A 66 3.36 -2.04 -12.03
N ASP A 67 3.25 -2.35 -13.32
CA ASP A 67 4.33 -2.25 -14.29
C ASP A 67 4.17 -1.07 -15.27
N TYR A 68 3.43 -0.05 -14.88
CA TYR A 68 3.19 1.14 -15.71
C TYR A 68 4.38 2.11 -15.63
N PHE A 69 5.49 1.71 -16.22
CA PHE A 69 6.76 2.45 -16.15
C PHE A 69 6.73 3.80 -16.88
N SER A 70 5.84 3.97 -17.83
CA SER A 70 5.81 5.20 -18.63
C SER A 70 5.21 6.40 -17.92
N HIS A 71 4.60 6.20 -16.75
CA HIS A 71 4.07 7.31 -15.95
C HIS A 71 5.20 7.96 -15.15
N LYS A 72 5.38 9.27 -15.33
CA LYS A 72 6.53 9.98 -14.75
C LYS A 72 6.61 9.97 -13.23
N GLU A 73 5.50 9.81 -12.56
CA GLU A 73 5.44 9.77 -11.09
C GLU A 73 5.62 8.36 -10.53
N HIS A 74 5.72 7.35 -11.40
CA HIS A 74 5.98 5.98 -11.00
C HIS A 74 7.47 5.75 -10.89
N VAL A 75 8.00 5.87 -9.68
CA VAL A 75 9.46 5.77 -9.42
C VAL A 75 9.88 4.39 -8.92
N ASN A 76 8.93 3.50 -8.66
CA ASN A 76 9.18 2.18 -8.08
C ASN A 76 8.23 1.12 -8.66
N CYS A 77 8.03 1.12 -9.97
CA CYS A 77 7.29 0.06 -10.63
C CYS A 77 8.04 -1.26 -10.58
N LYS A 78 7.32 -2.36 -10.69
CA LYS A 78 7.88 -3.71 -10.79
C LYS A 78 7.60 -4.28 -12.15
N GLN A 79 8.51 -5.07 -12.68
CA GLN A 79 8.33 -5.72 -13.98
C GLN A 79 7.41 -6.93 -13.89
N THR A 80 7.44 -7.63 -12.77
CA THR A 80 6.66 -8.86 -12.55
C THR A 80 6.13 -8.91 -11.13
N LEU A 81 5.11 -9.75 -10.93
CA LEU A 81 4.60 -10.05 -9.61
C LEU A 81 5.70 -10.65 -8.71
N GLU A 82 6.54 -11.52 -9.27
CA GLU A 82 7.63 -12.17 -8.54
C GLU A 82 8.62 -11.14 -8.00
N GLU A 83 8.95 -10.13 -8.78
CA GLU A 83 9.82 -9.04 -8.33
C GLU A 83 9.18 -8.28 -7.16
N PHE A 84 7.89 -8.00 -7.26
CA PHE A 84 7.13 -7.35 -6.20
C PHE A 84 7.11 -8.19 -4.91
N GLN A 85 6.91 -9.50 -5.05
CA GLN A 85 6.92 -10.43 -3.92
C GLN A 85 8.29 -10.46 -3.21
N GLN A 86 9.36 -10.43 -3.97
CA GLN A 86 10.72 -10.46 -3.41
C GLN A 86 11.02 -9.21 -2.59
N ASP A 87 10.49 -8.07 -3.00
CA ASP A 87 10.76 -6.79 -2.34
C ASP A 87 9.86 -6.50 -1.12
N CYS A 88 8.75 -7.21 -0.97
CA CYS A 88 7.73 -6.80 0.01
C CYS A 88 8.07 -7.16 1.47
N LYS A 89 9.03 -8.06 1.70
CA LYS A 89 9.47 -8.49 3.05
C LYS A 89 8.34 -9.02 3.94
N LEU A 90 7.26 -9.50 3.36
CA LEU A 90 6.13 -10.05 4.08
C LEU A 90 6.08 -11.56 3.95
N ASN A 91 5.42 -12.21 4.92
CA ASN A 91 4.89 -13.55 4.72
C ASN A 91 3.63 -13.40 3.87
N ILE A 92 3.66 -13.96 2.66
CA ILE A 92 2.62 -13.75 1.65
C ILE A 92 1.55 -14.81 1.77
N ASP A 93 0.30 -14.37 1.92
CA ASP A 93 -0.86 -15.25 1.93
C ASP A 93 -1.48 -15.35 0.53
N ILE A 94 -1.59 -14.23 -0.18
CA ILE A 94 -2.16 -14.14 -1.53
C ILE A 94 -1.31 -13.17 -2.35
N ALA A 95 -1.04 -13.55 -3.61
CA ALA A 95 -0.43 -12.68 -4.59
C ALA A 95 -1.13 -12.87 -5.93
N ALA A 96 -1.42 -11.77 -6.62
CA ALA A 96 -2.18 -11.82 -7.87
C ALA A 96 -1.77 -10.71 -8.83
N THR A 97 -1.92 -11.01 -10.11
CA THR A 97 -1.77 -10.05 -11.21
C THR A 97 -3.12 -9.83 -11.86
N MET A 98 -3.50 -8.57 -12.05
CA MET A 98 -4.70 -8.21 -12.81
C MET A 98 -4.29 -7.43 -14.06
N PRO A 99 -4.44 -8.00 -15.26
CA PRO A 99 -4.15 -7.29 -16.49
C PRO A 99 -5.18 -6.17 -16.73
N THR A 100 -4.70 -5.03 -17.22
CA THR A 100 -5.53 -3.95 -17.73
C THR A 100 -5.16 -3.68 -19.19
N GLU A 101 -5.81 -2.75 -19.85
CA GLU A 101 -5.50 -2.42 -21.25
C GLU A 101 -4.06 -1.93 -21.43
N LYS A 102 -3.51 -1.20 -20.45
CA LYS A 102 -2.24 -0.50 -20.59
C LYS A 102 -1.11 -1.09 -19.77
N TYR A 103 -1.45 -1.80 -18.68
CA TYR A 103 -0.45 -2.30 -17.74
C TYR A 103 -1.04 -3.42 -16.90
N ASN A 104 -0.18 -4.08 -16.16
CA ASN A 104 -0.60 -5.09 -15.17
C ASN A 104 -0.57 -4.47 -13.78
N ARG A 105 -1.59 -4.78 -12.98
CA ARG A 105 -1.65 -4.41 -11.58
C ARG A 105 -1.26 -5.63 -10.74
N PHE A 106 -0.48 -5.39 -9.71
CA PHE A 106 -0.03 -6.41 -8.78
C PHE A 106 -0.61 -6.16 -7.40
N MET A 107 -1.04 -7.23 -6.74
CA MET A 107 -1.52 -7.15 -5.36
C MET A 107 -0.90 -8.26 -4.53
N ILE A 108 -0.49 -7.90 -3.32
CA ILE A 108 0.00 -8.83 -2.32
C ILE A 108 -0.81 -8.61 -1.04
N ILE A 109 -1.26 -9.71 -0.46
CA ILE A 109 -1.86 -9.72 0.88
C ILE A 109 -0.99 -10.61 1.75
N GLY A 110 -0.57 -10.08 2.89
CA GLY A 110 0.30 -10.81 3.78
C GLY A 110 0.39 -10.19 5.15
N HIS A 111 1.40 -10.56 5.88
CA HIS A 111 1.66 -10.04 7.21
C HIS A 111 3.16 -10.02 7.47
N LYS A 112 3.58 -9.13 8.34
CA LYS A 112 4.97 -9.04 8.76
C LYS A 112 5.25 -10.10 9.83
N LYS A 113 6.43 -10.66 9.80
CA LYS A 113 6.87 -11.67 10.78
C LYS A 113 6.85 -11.20 12.22
#